data_ce9175c70dad01d1f496fd35ddbff85f
#
_entry.id   ce9175c70dad01d1f496fd35ddbff85f
#
_cell.length_a   1.000
_cell.length_b   1.000
_cell.length_c   1.000
_cell.angle_alpha   90.00
_cell.angle_beta   90.00
_cell.angle_gamma   90.00
#
_symmetry.space_group_name_H-M   'P 1'
#
loop_
_entity.id
_entity.type
_entity.pdbx_description
1 polymer ?
#
loop_
_entity_poly.entity_id
_entity_poly.type
_entity_poly.pdbx_seq_one_letter_code
_entity_poly.pdbx_strand_id
1 'polypeptide(L)'
;MIDSTASATRRHFFSQCSMGLGSVALASLLAENRLGATPSPQDPLAPQKPLSTPRAKNVIYLFMAGGPSQLELFDHKPKLTELNGQPIPQSYLEGKRFAFMNSSHGVKCLGTHSHFKRHGQSGAWISDLLPHTASVADDLCIVNSCAASLFNHAPAKLFMNTGSGQFGRPSIGAWVSYGLGSESRDLPGFVVLQSGRRGPRGGAVNWASGFLPTTYQGVPLRGTGEPILNLTTPPGISPMDQRKAIDAIRDLNLTRLVETGDPEIQTRINAYEMAYRMQTSAPDLIDIQGESKATLDLYGVNPAQPSFARNCLLARRLVERGVRFVQLYDTNWDHHGGPTENLEKHLPLKCQDIDQASAALIKDLKQRGLLEDTLVIWGGEFGRTPMGEVRESTGRNHHIDAFTMWFAGGGVRPGITFGKTDELGFNAIEDRAHVHDLHATILHLLGIDHKKLTFRFQGRDFRLTDVHGEVLHAMLA
;
A
#
# COMPACT_ATOMS: atom_id res chain seq x y z
N MET A 1 18.11 -47.37 -18.27
CA MET A 1 18.80 -46.66 -17.16
C MET A 1 18.52 -45.19 -17.35
N ILE A 2 17.54 -44.67 -16.63
CA ILE A 2 17.20 -43.25 -16.63
C ILE A 2 17.88 -42.65 -15.41
N ASP A 3 18.84 -41.79 -15.68
CA ASP A 3 19.66 -41.13 -14.68
C ASP A 3 18.80 -40.04 -13.99
N SER A 4 18.40 -40.33 -12.76
CA SER A 4 17.59 -39.39 -11.94
C SER A 4 18.52 -38.51 -11.11
N THR A 5 19.11 -37.49 -11.70
CA THR A 5 19.73 -36.42 -10.95
C THR A 5 18.63 -35.46 -10.43
N ALA A 6 17.95 -35.89 -9.37
CA ALA A 6 17.09 -34.99 -8.61
C ALA A 6 17.97 -33.95 -7.92
N SER A 7 17.90 -32.73 -8.37
CA SER A 7 18.50 -31.57 -7.69
C SER A 7 17.82 -31.40 -6.32
N ALA A 8 18.42 -31.99 -5.28
CA ALA A 8 17.95 -31.81 -3.91
C ALA A 8 18.13 -30.35 -3.51
N THR A 9 17.09 -29.73 -3.00
CA THR A 9 17.20 -28.39 -2.42
C THR A 9 18.17 -28.41 -1.23
N ARG A 10 18.88 -27.30 -0.95
CA ARG A 10 19.82 -27.21 0.21
C ARG A 10 19.16 -27.65 1.52
N ARG A 11 17.86 -27.42 1.68
CA ARG A 11 17.08 -27.85 2.85
C ARG A 11 16.89 -29.34 2.93
N HIS A 12 16.67 -30.02 1.82
CA HIS A 12 16.57 -31.47 1.74
C HIS A 12 17.94 -32.13 2.01
N PHE A 13 19.03 -31.55 1.49
CA PHE A 13 20.39 -31.98 1.78
C PHE A 13 20.70 -31.91 3.29
N PHE A 14 20.39 -30.81 3.95
CA PHE A 14 20.61 -30.68 5.40
C PHE A 14 19.69 -31.58 6.25
N SER A 15 18.47 -31.89 5.81
CA SER A 15 17.61 -32.84 6.54
C SER A 15 18.10 -34.28 6.46
N GLN A 16 18.76 -34.66 5.38
CA GLN A 16 19.35 -36.02 5.22
C GLN A 16 20.72 -36.14 5.89
N CYS A 17 21.49 -35.06 6.00
CA CYS A 17 22.83 -35.12 6.63
C CYS A 17 22.79 -35.06 8.17
N SER A 18 21.62 -34.86 8.80
CA SER A 18 21.51 -34.68 10.27
C SER A 18 20.98 -35.91 11.01
N MET A 19 21.32 -37.13 10.58
CA MET A 19 21.05 -38.32 11.40
C MET A 19 22.10 -38.48 12.50
N GLY A 20 22.03 -37.62 13.50
CA GLY A 20 22.75 -37.71 14.76
C GLY A 20 21.81 -37.58 15.97
N LEU A 21 22.25 -38.04 17.14
CA LEU A 21 21.47 -38.02 18.41
C LEU A 21 20.75 -36.70 18.72
N GLY A 22 21.24 -35.56 18.21
CA GLY A 22 20.59 -34.23 18.35
C GLY A 22 19.28 -34.08 17.57
N SER A 23 19.09 -34.78 16.44
CA SER A 23 17.83 -34.72 15.69
C SER A 23 16.73 -35.55 16.35
N VAL A 24 17.08 -36.64 17.04
CA VAL A 24 16.14 -37.45 17.80
C VAL A 24 15.67 -36.69 19.05
N ALA A 25 16.58 -36.01 19.74
CA ALA A 25 16.21 -35.13 20.89
C ALA A 25 15.35 -33.95 20.47
N LEU A 26 15.64 -33.30 19.33
CA LEU A 26 14.82 -32.20 18.80
C LEU A 26 13.46 -32.72 18.30
N ALA A 27 13.42 -33.89 17.66
CA ALA A 27 12.17 -34.52 17.25
C ALA A 27 11.27 -34.90 18.45
N SER A 28 11.85 -35.38 19.56
CA SER A 28 11.07 -35.67 20.77
C SER A 28 10.53 -34.41 21.46
N LEU A 29 11.28 -33.32 21.51
CA LEU A 29 10.83 -32.01 22.03
C LEU A 29 9.78 -31.36 21.16
N LEU A 30 9.79 -31.61 19.84
CA LEU A 30 8.77 -31.13 18.90
C LEU A 30 7.55 -32.07 18.86
N ALA A 31 7.68 -33.34 19.20
CA ALA A 31 6.61 -34.34 19.25
C ALA A 31 5.75 -34.22 20.51
N GLU A 32 6.29 -33.76 21.65
CA GLU A 32 5.50 -33.52 22.87
C GLU A 32 4.41 -32.45 22.71
N ASN A 33 4.51 -31.57 21.69
CA ASN A 33 3.49 -30.57 21.36
C ASN A 33 2.58 -30.96 20.19
N ARG A 34 2.69 -32.17 19.61
CA ARG A 34 1.91 -32.58 18.42
C ARG A 34 1.47 -34.04 18.47
N LEU A 35 0.84 -34.47 19.54
CA LEU A 35 0.05 -35.69 19.52
C LEU A 35 -1.37 -35.35 19.02
N GLY A 36 -1.62 -35.58 17.74
CA GLY A 36 -2.99 -35.79 17.29
C GLY A 36 -3.56 -35.04 16.10
N ALA A 37 -2.75 -34.43 15.22
CA ALA A 37 -3.30 -34.02 13.93
C ALA A 37 -2.29 -34.23 12.82
N THR A 38 -2.60 -35.10 11.85
CA THR A 38 -2.05 -34.95 10.49
C THR A 38 -2.30 -33.51 10.06
N PRO A 39 -1.30 -32.72 9.64
CA PRO A 39 -1.56 -31.39 9.14
C PRO A 39 -2.43 -31.55 7.89
N SER A 40 -3.72 -31.29 8.02
CA SER A 40 -4.52 -30.93 6.85
C SER A 40 -3.79 -29.73 6.22
N PRO A 41 -3.57 -29.69 4.90
CA PRO A 41 -2.96 -28.54 4.24
C PRO A 41 -3.84 -27.33 4.52
N GLN A 42 -3.45 -26.53 5.51
CA GLN A 42 -4.20 -25.33 5.85
C GLN A 42 -3.97 -24.32 4.74
N ASP A 43 -5.04 -23.77 4.22
CA ASP A 43 -4.97 -22.63 3.30
C ASP A 43 -4.20 -21.50 4.01
N PRO A 44 -3.02 -21.08 3.51
CA PRO A 44 -2.22 -20.05 4.15
C PRO A 44 -2.92 -18.67 4.16
N LEU A 45 -3.94 -18.50 3.32
CA LEU A 45 -4.79 -17.30 3.29
C LEU A 45 -6.06 -17.44 4.12
N ALA A 46 -6.27 -18.57 4.82
CA ALA A 46 -7.41 -18.69 5.74
C ALA A 46 -7.38 -17.56 6.78
N PRO A 47 -8.56 -16.99 7.14
CA PRO A 47 -8.63 -15.92 8.13
C PRO A 47 -7.97 -16.32 9.46
N GLN A 48 -7.07 -15.48 9.95
CA GLN A 48 -6.39 -15.66 11.22
C GLN A 48 -6.98 -14.73 12.28
N LYS A 49 -7.05 -15.21 13.52
CA LYS A 49 -7.54 -14.38 14.62
C LYS A 49 -6.50 -13.30 14.97
N PRO A 50 -6.89 -12.02 14.98
CA PRO A 50 -6.01 -10.94 15.42
C PRO A 50 -5.56 -11.12 16.88
N LEU A 51 -4.38 -10.60 17.21
CA LEU A 51 -3.81 -10.65 18.57
C LEU A 51 -4.54 -9.70 19.54
N SER A 52 -5.12 -8.61 19.01
CA SER A 52 -5.96 -7.66 19.75
C SER A 52 -7.25 -7.40 18.99
N THR A 53 -8.22 -6.75 19.62
CA THR A 53 -9.47 -6.39 18.94
C THR A 53 -9.16 -5.42 17.79
N PRO A 54 -9.40 -5.81 16.54
CA PRO A 54 -9.14 -4.95 15.40
C PRO A 54 -10.17 -3.82 15.36
N ARG A 55 -9.74 -2.64 14.95
CA ARG A 55 -10.59 -1.50 14.61
C ARG A 55 -10.85 -1.41 13.10
N ALA A 56 -9.90 -1.91 12.30
CA ALA A 56 -10.03 -2.06 10.87
C ALA A 56 -9.98 -3.54 10.49
N LYS A 57 -10.79 -3.93 9.52
CA LYS A 57 -10.76 -5.26 8.88
C LYS A 57 -10.04 -5.20 7.53
N ASN A 58 -10.20 -4.08 6.82
CA ASN A 58 -9.70 -3.89 5.46
C ASN A 58 -8.88 -2.60 5.37
N VAL A 59 -7.99 -2.53 4.38
CA VAL A 59 -7.22 -1.34 4.05
C VAL A 59 -7.40 -1.00 2.56
N ILE A 60 -7.65 0.28 2.26
CA ILE A 60 -7.54 0.85 0.92
C ILE A 60 -6.46 1.91 0.96
N TYR A 61 -5.35 1.69 0.24
CA TYR A 61 -4.25 2.65 0.19
C TYR A 61 -4.20 3.33 -1.18
N LEU A 62 -4.60 4.59 -1.22
CA LEU A 62 -4.49 5.48 -2.37
C LEU A 62 -3.07 6.06 -2.42
N PHE A 63 -2.19 5.42 -3.18
CA PHE A 63 -0.78 5.77 -3.24
C PHE A 63 -0.48 6.72 -4.39
N MET A 64 -0.22 7.99 -4.07
CA MET A 64 0.11 9.07 -5.01
C MET A 64 1.60 9.05 -5.34
N ALA A 65 2.00 8.20 -6.29
CA ALA A 65 3.40 7.97 -6.62
C ALA A 65 4.04 9.15 -7.36
N GLY A 66 5.04 9.73 -6.73
CA GLY A 66 5.76 10.90 -7.22
C GLY A 66 5.90 12.03 -6.19
N GLY A 67 5.35 11.86 -4.98
CA GLY A 67 5.49 12.83 -3.89
C GLY A 67 4.63 14.07 -4.10
N PRO A 68 3.33 14.02 -3.80
CA PRO A 68 2.43 15.17 -3.87
C PRO A 68 2.93 16.30 -2.94
N SER A 69 2.84 17.53 -3.42
CA SER A 69 3.30 18.69 -2.66
C SER A 69 2.32 19.06 -1.54
N GLN A 70 2.70 18.79 -0.30
CA GLN A 70 1.94 19.19 0.88
C GLN A 70 1.70 20.70 0.95
N LEU A 71 2.64 21.50 0.42
CA LEU A 71 2.61 22.96 0.48
C LEU A 71 1.57 23.58 -0.47
N GLU A 72 1.14 22.87 -1.50
CA GLU A 72 0.04 23.26 -2.38
C GLU A 72 -1.29 22.66 -1.97
N LEU A 73 -1.32 21.60 -1.11
CA LEU A 73 -2.53 20.80 -0.90
C LEU A 73 -3.10 20.90 0.54
N PHE A 74 -2.27 20.76 1.59
CA PHE A 74 -2.74 20.59 2.96
C PHE A 74 -2.01 21.44 4.01
N ASP A 75 -0.75 21.79 3.78
CA ASP A 75 0.11 22.45 4.76
C ASP A 75 0.24 23.96 4.45
N HIS A 76 -0.75 24.74 4.89
CA HIS A 76 -0.84 26.19 4.65
C HIS A 76 0.30 26.95 5.35
N LYS A 77 1.17 27.64 4.56
CA LYS A 77 2.37 28.35 5.04
C LYS A 77 2.38 29.82 4.59
N PRO A 78 1.64 30.73 5.28
CA PRO A 78 1.63 32.15 4.95
C PRO A 78 3.04 32.78 4.94
N LYS A 79 3.90 32.36 5.90
CA LYS A 79 5.26 32.86 5.99
C LYS A 79 6.11 32.48 4.77
N LEU A 80 5.92 31.28 4.24
CA LEU A 80 6.60 30.87 3.01
C LEU A 80 6.15 31.72 1.81
N THR A 81 4.87 32.08 1.75
CA THR A 81 4.32 32.97 0.71
C THR A 81 4.87 34.40 0.84
N GLU A 82 5.00 34.94 2.07
CA GLU A 82 5.62 36.24 2.35
C GLU A 82 7.09 36.27 1.90
N LEU A 83 7.83 35.19 2.11
CA LEU A 83 9.24 35.07 1.76
C LEU A 83 9.46 34.63 0.30
N ASN A 84 8.43 34.56 -0.53
CA ASN A 84 8.57 34.08 -1.91
C ASN A 84 9.66 34.87 -2.68
N GLY A 85 10.57 34.14 -3.32
CA GLY A 85 11.69 34.68 -4.07
C GLY A 85 12.88 35.17 -3.23
N GLN A 86 12.76 35.21 -1.89
CA GLN A 86 13.86 35.53 -0.99
C GLN A 86 14.75 34.31 -0.72
N PRO A 87 16.04 34.49 -0.40
CA PRO A 87 16.91 33.39 0.03
C PRO A 87 16.31 32.68 1.25
N ILE A 88 16.35 31.33 1.26
CA ILE A 88 15.97 30.58 2.46
C ILE A 88 17.01 30.82 3.57
N PRO A 89 16.59 30.98 4.85
CA PRO A 89 17.54 31.15 5.95
C PRO A 89 18.53 29.98 6.04
N GLN A 90 19.81 30.28 6.23
CA GLN A 90 20.90 29.27 6.25
C GLN A 90 20.66 28.16 7.29
N SER A 91 20.03 28.48 8.41
CA SER A 91 19.69 27.53 9.47
C SER A 91 18.83 26.34 9.01
N TYR A 92 18.07 26.50 7.92
CA TYR A 92 17.28 25.41 7.32
C TYR A 92 18.12 24.49 6.41
N LEU A 93 19.29 24.95 5.97
CA LEU A 93 20.14 24.21 5.03
C LEU A 93 21.25 23.42 5.72
N GLU A 94 21.66 23.84 6.94
CA GLU A 94 22.76 23.23 7.68
C GLU A 94 22.49 21.76 8.01
N GLY A 95 23.45 20.89 7.66
CA GLY A 95 23.34 19.45 7.91
C GLY A 95 22.30 18.69 7.06
N LYS A 96 21.61 19.36 6.16
CA LYS A 96 20.58 18.76 5.34
C LYS A 96 21.13 18.22 4.02
N ARG A 97 20.54 17.10 3.56
CA ARG A 97 20.77 16.52 2.24
C ARG A 97 19.56 16.77 1.36
N PHE A 98 19.80 17.31 0.18
CA PHE A 98 18.77 17.53 -0.84
C PHE A 98 19.02 16.64 -2.05
N ALA A 99 17.94 16.14 -2.65
CA ALA A 99 18.03 15.47 -3.93
C ALA A 99 18.41 16.50 -5.01
N PHE A 100 19.47 16.25 -5.76
CA PHE A 100 19.82 17.02 -6.98
C PHE A 100 20.04 18.54 -6.80
N MET A 101 20.09 19.06 -5.58
CA MET A 101 20.34 20.46 -5.31
C MET A 101 21.71 20.65 -4.66
N ASN A 102 22.46 21.62 -5.16
CA ASN A 102 23.66 22.10 -4.49
C ASN A 102 23.25 23.22 -3.53
N SER A 103 23.31 22.97 -2.22
CA SER A 103 22.92 23.93 -1.16
C SER A 103 23.72 25.23 -1.14
N SER A 104 24.79 25.32 -1.93
CA SER A 104 25.73 26.47 -1.92
C SER A 104 25.33 27.64 -2.82
N HIS A 105 24.26 27.54 -3.64
CA HIS A 105 23.95 28.57 -4.63
C HIS A 105 22.51 29.06 -4.52
N GLY A 106 22.27 30.08 -3.67
CA GLY A 106 21.13 30.99 -3.79
C GLY A 106 19.75 30.37 -3.84
N VAL A 107 19.52 29.31 -3.07
CA VAL A 107 18.22 28.63 -3.00
C VAL A 107 17.17 29.57 -2.43
N LYS A 108 16.07 29.78 -3.14
CA LYS A 108 15.03 30.72 -2.79
C LYS A 108 13.77 30.02 -2.31
N CYS A 109 13.11 30.64 -1.34
CA CYS A 109 11.77 30.25 -0.93
C CYS A 109 10.80 30.34 -2.10
N LEU A 110 9.93 29.35 -2.22
CA LEU A 110 8.82 29.34 -3.16
C LEU A 110 7.50 29.33 -2.39
N GLY A 111 6.76 30.44 -2.43
CA GLY A 111 5.39 30.51 -1.93
C GLY A 111 4.45 29.63 -2.77
N THR A 112 3.31 29.30 -2.22
CA THR A 112 2.27 28.59 -2.99
C THR A 112 1.39 29.55 -3.77
N HIS A 113 0.89 29.12 -4.92
CA HIS A 113 -0.15 29.80 -5.70
C HIS A 113 -1.56 29.29 -5.35
N SER A 114 -1.67 28.20 -4.58
CA SER A 114 -2.95 27.65 -4.14
C SER A 114 -3.58 28.50 -3.05
N HIS A 115 -4.92 28.61 -3.08
CA HIS A 115 -5.67 29.31 -2.06
C HIS A 115 -6.19 28.34 -1.00
N PHE A 116 -5.85 28.58 0.24
CA PHE A 116 -6.26 27.73 1.37
C PHE A 116 -7.45 28.32 2.10
N LYS A 117 -8.36 27.45 2.52
CA LYS A 117 -9.46 27.76 3.44
C LYS A 117 -9.55 26.71 4.54
N ARG A 118 -10.19 27.08 5.64
CA ARG A 118 -10.58 26.12 6.67
C ARG A 118 -11.88 25.44 6.27
N HIS A 119 -11.92 24.11 6.42
CA HIS A 119 -13.04 23.29 6.02
C HIS A 119 -13.54 22.42 7.17
N GLY A 120 -14.85 22.12 7.15
CA GLY A 120 -15.54 21.34 8.16
C GLY A 120 -15.57 21.99 9.54
N GLN A 121 -16.09 21.27 10.51
CA GLN A 121 -16.06 21.65 11.93
C GLN A 121 -14.65 21.50 12.50
N SER A 122 -13.86 20.61 11.94
CA SER A 122 -12.43 20.38 12.26
C SER A 122 -11.56 21.61 11.98
N GLY A 123 -11.99 22.50 11.07
CA GLY A 123 -11.22 23.64 10.63
C GLY A 123 -9.92 23.29 9.91
N ALA A 124 -9.86 22.11 9.27
CA ALA A 124 -8.70 21.66 8.54
C ALA A 124 -8.35 22.58 7.36
N TRP A 125 -7.06 22.90 7.19
CA TRP A 125 -6.59 23.66 6.04
C TRP A 125 -6.50 22.75 4.83
N ILE A 126 -7.26 23.04 3.78
CA ILE A 126 -7.23 22.34 2.49
C ILE A 126 -7.26 23.38 1.38
N SER A 127 -6.49 23.18 0.32
CA SER A 127 -6.43 24.11 -0.79
C SER A 127 -7.63 23.97 -1.73
N ASP A 128 -7.85 25.01 -2.53
CA ASP A 128 -8.87 25.07 -3.58
C ASP A 128 -8.66 24.05 -4.74
N LEU A 129 -7.50 23.39 -4.78
CA LEU A 129 -7.23 22.29 -5.70
C LEU A 129 -7.98 20.99 -5.33
N LEU A 130 -8.50 20.89 -4.10
CA LEU A 130 -9.15 19.67 -3.58
C LEU A 130 -10.54 19.96 -2.97
N PRO A 131 -11.49 20.56 -3.74
CA PRO A 131 -12.80 20.96 -3.22
C PRO A 131 -13.68 19.76 -2.76
N HIS A 132 -13.54 18.59 -3.39
CA HIS A 132 -14.30 17.41 -2.98
C HIS A 132 -13.71 16.80 -1.70
N THR A 133 -12.40 16.66 -1.59
CA THR A 133 -11.72 16.24 -0.35
C THR A 133 -12.05 17.18 0.81
N ALA A 134 -12.10 18.49 0.56
CA ALA A 134 -12.53 19.48 1.54
C ALA A 134 -13.95 19.25 2.06
N SER A 135 -14.85 18.68 1.24
CA SER A 135 -16.23 18.35 1.65
C SER A 135 -16.34 17.17 2.62
N VAL A 136 -15.28 16.43 2.84
CA VAL A 136 -15.19 15.31 3.80
C VAL A 136 -14.13 15.55 4.89
N ALA A 137 -13.70 16.80 5.08
CA ALA A 137 -12.65 17.18 6.02
C ALA A 137 -12.88 16.64 7.44
N ASP A 138 -14.13 16.58 7.89
CA ASP A 138 -14.50 16.08 9.22
C ASP A 138 -14.42 14.55 9.35
N ASP A 139 -14.27 13.81 8.25
CA ASP A 139 -14.03 12.38 8.25
C ASP A 139 -12.53 12.03 8.16
N LEU A 140 -11.65 13.02 7.97
CA LEU A 140 -10.22 12.83 7.76
C LEU A 140 -9.41 13.05 9.04
N CYS A 141 -8.37 12.25 9.21
CA CYS A 141 -7.21 12.50 10.07
C CYS A 141 -6.05 12.93 9.15
N ILE A 142 -5.75 14.22 9.10
CA ILE A 142 -4.68 14.77 8.27
C ILE A 142 -3.39 14.79 9.09
N VAL A 143 -2.34 14.12 8.61
CA VAL A 143 -1.04 13.99 9.28
C VAL A 143 -0.03 14.86 8.53
N ASN A 144 0.25 16.06 9.04
CA ASN A 144 1.17 17.01 8.40
C ASN A 144 2.64 16.74 8.72
N SER A 145 2.92 15.97 9.76
CA SER A 145 4.26 15.71 10.28
C SER A 145 4.89 14.41 9.80
N CYS A 146 4.42 13.85 8.68
CA CYS A 146 5.02 12.66 8.09
C CYS A 146 6.47 12.90 7.72
N ALA A 147 7.33 11.90 7.94
CA ALA A 147 8.74 11.96 7.60
C ALA A 147 9.24 10.61 7.07
N ALA A 148 10.22 10.66 6.16
CA ALA A 148 10.84 9.50 5.54
C ALA A 148 12.37 9.56 5.66
N SER A 149 13.04 8.51 5.19
CA SER A 149 14.52 8.42 5.24
C SER A 149 15.18 8.46 3.86
N LEU A 150 14.40 8.35 2.80
CA LEU A 150 14.90 8.22 1.43
C LEU A 150 14.20 9.22 0.51
N PHE A 151 14.99 9.94 -0.29
CA PHE A 151 14.54 11.04 -1.13
C PHE A 151 14.50 10.73 -2.64
N ASN A 152 14.89 9.53 -3.07
CA ASN A 152 14.76 9.09 -4.47
C ASN A 152 13.52 8.20 -4.62
N HIS A 153 12.72 8.41 -5.68
CA HIS A 153 11.43 7.77 -5.87
C HIS A 153 11.40 6.24 -5.74
N ALA A 154 12.31 5.52 -6.41
CA ALA A 154 12.26 4.06 -6.39
C ALA A 154 12.56 3.51 -4.99
N PRO A 155 13.67 3.84 -4.31
CA PRO A 155 13.93 3.39 -2.95
C PRO A 155 12.95 3.96 -1.92
N ALA A 156 12.45 5.19 -2.10
CA ALA A 156 11.48 5.79 -1.18
C ALA A 156 10.11 5.10 -1.27
N LYS A 157 9.63 4.78 -2.50
CA LYS A 157 8.41 3.95 -2.66
C LYS A 157 8.59 2.57 -2.04
N LEU A 158 9.73 1.95 -2.27
CA LEU A 158 10.04 0.66 -1.65
C LEU A 158 10.02 0.78 -0.12
N PHE A 159 10.63 1.83 0.44
CA PHE A 159 10.65 2.09 1.88
C PHE A 159 9.24 2.30 2.45
N MET A 160 8.41 3.11 1.79
CA MET A 160 7.01 3.32 2.19
C MET A 160 6.18 2.03 2.13
N ASN A 161 6.48 1.13 1.19
CA ASN A 161 5.72 -0.11 1.05
C ASN A 161 6.25 -1.27 1.91
N THR A 162 7.55 -1.30 2.23
CA THR A 162 8.20 -2.48 2.84
C THR A 162 8.93 -2.21 4.15
N GLY A 163 9.00 -0.95 4.59
CA GLY A 163 9.84 -0.53 5.74
C GLY A 163 11.35 -0.60 5.47
N SER A 164 11.76 -0.83 4.23
CA SER A 164 13.18 -0.91 3.84
C SER A 164 13.41 -0.35 2.44
N GLY A 165 14.48 0.40 2.25
CA GLY A 165 14.92 0.82 0.93
C GLY A 165 15.63 -0.26 0.11
N GLN A 166 15.79 -1.46 0.66
CA GLN A 166 16.45 -2.60 0.02
C GLN A 166 15.44 -3.59 -0.56
N PHE A 167 15.78 -4.19 -1.69
CA PHE A 167 14.98 -5.24 -2.31
C PHE A 167 14.90 -6.50 -1.43
N GLY A 168 13.87 -7.32 -1.69
CA GLY A 168 13.69 -8.62 -1.04
C GLY A 168 12.88 -8.58 0.27
N ARG A 169 12.43 -7.39 0.72
CA ARG A 169 11.53 -7.26 1.87
C ARG A 169 10.07 -7.36 1.44
N PRO A 170 9.20 -8.00 2.25
CA PRO A 170 7.77 -8.06 1.97
C PRO A 170 7.12 -6.69 2.10
N SER A 171 6.15 -6.42 1.23
CA SER A 171 5.32 -5.23 1.30
C SER A 171 4.33 -5.29 2.47
N ILE A 172 3.82 -4.13 2.90
CA ILE A 172 2.83 -4.03 3.98
C ILE A 172 1.58 -4.89 3.69
N GLY A 173 1.07 -4.91 2.44
CA GLY A 173 -0.05 -5.77 2.07
C GLY A 173 0.29 -7.26 2.19
N ALA A 174 1.54 -7.65 1.89
CA ALA A 174 2.01 -9.02 2.09
C ALA A 174 2.10 -9.38 3.57
N TRP A 175 2.61 -8.47 4.42
CA TRP A 175 2.63 -8.66 5.88
C TRP A 175 1.23 -8.76 6.49
N VAL A 176 0.29 -7.93 6.05
CA VAL A 176 -1.10 -7.97 6.50
C VAL A 176 -1.76 -9.29 6.10
N SER A 177 -1.56 -9.74 4.85
CA SER A 177 -2.07 -11.03 4.37
C SER A 177 -1.44 -12.20 5.11
N TYR A 178 -0.14 -12.13 5.44
CA TYR A 178 0.55 -13.15 6.24
C TYR A 178 0.03 -13.22 7.67
N GLY A 179 -0.24 -12.07 8.30
CA GLY A 179 -0.70 -12.01 9.69
C GLY A 179 -2.17 -12.32 9.91
N LEU A 180 -3.03 -12.01 8.94
CA LEU A 180 -4.49 -12.08 9.11
C LEU A 180 -5.20 -12.98 8.08
N GLY A 181 -4.53 -13.39 7.00
CA GLY A 181 -5.21 -14.04 5.89
C GLY A 181 -6.21 -13.11 5.18
N SER A 182 -7.19 -13.70 4.52
CA SER A 182 -8.27 -13.01 3.81
C SER A 182 -9.63 -13.59 4.14
N GLU A 183 -10.65 -12.76 4.21
CA GLU A 183 -12.04 -13.19 4.33
C GLU A 183 -12.64 -13.56 2.96
N SER A 184 -12.04 -13.06 1.89
CA SER A 184 -12.41 -13.44 0.53
C SER A 184 -11.91 -14.84 0.20
N ARG A 185 -12.79 -15.70 -0.29
CA ARG A 185 -12.46 -17.06 -0.75
C ARG A 185 -12.10 -17.11 -2.24
N ASP A 186 -12.60 -16.13 -3.00
CA ASP A 186 -12.59 -16.16 -4.47
C ASP A 186 -11.73 -15.05 -5.07
N LEU A 187 -11.18 -14.17 -4.24
CA LEU A 187 -10.29 -13.08 -4.63
C LEU A 187 -9.02 -13.08 -3.78
N PRO A 188 -7.89 -12.59 -4.31
CA PRO A 188 -6.66 -12.47 -3.53
C PRO A 188 -6.85 -11.62 -2.28
N GLY A 189 -6.14 -11.93 -1.20
CA GLY A 189 -6.17 -11.11 0.02
C GLY A 189 -5.53 -9.75 -0.14
N PHE A 190 -4.62 -9.61 -1.12
CA PHE A 190 -3.95 -8.36 -1.48
C PHE A 190 -4.09 -8.09 -2.98
N VAL A 191 -4.78 -7.02 -3.33
CA VAL A 191 -5.04 -6.58 -4.70
C VAL A 191 -4.36 -5.25 -4.98
N VAL A 192 -3.78 -5.12 -6.18
CA VAL A 192 -3.14 -3.89 -6.66
C VAL A 192 -3.89 -3.36 -7.88
N LEU A 193 -4.26 -2.10 -7.83
CA LEU A 193 -4.87 -1.36 -8.94
C LEU A 193 -3.91 -0.25 -9.38
N GLN A 194 -3.90 0.08 -10.66
CA GLN A 194 -3.00 1.11 -11.20
C GLN A 194 -3.79 2.07 -12.08
N SER A 195 -3.55 3.36 -11.89
CA SER A 195 -4.02 4.43 -12.74
C SER A 195 -2.86 5.35 -13.15
N GLY A 196 -3.07 6.14 -14.21
CA GLY A 196 -2.03 6.93 -14.83
C GLY A 196 -1.37 6.21 -16.02
N ARG A 197 -0.48 6.93 -16.71
CA ARG A 197 0.11 6.47 -17.98
C ARG A 197 1.12 5.33 -17.83
N ARG A 198 1.69 5.19 -16.64
CA ARG A 198 2.74 4.20 -16.32
C ARG A 198 2.51 3.69 -14.89
N GLY A 199 2.91 2.45 -14.61
CA GLY A 199 2.97 1.95 -13.25
C GLY A 199 4.03 2.70 -12.40
N PRO A 200 4.00 2.56 -11.06
CA PRO A 200 4.95 3.22 -10.19
C PRO A 200 6.38 2.75 -10.47
N ARG A 201 7.35 3.68 -10.41
CA ARG A 201 8.78 3.34 -10.52
C ARG A 201 9.14 2.32 -9.43
N GLY A 202 9.85 1.26 -9.81
CA GLY A 202 10.10 0.08 -8.98
C GLY A 202 9.25 -1.13 -9.40
N GLY A 203 8.09 -0.91 -10.02
CA GLY A 203 7.23 -2.00 -10.52
C GLY A 203 6.79 -2.95 -9.41
N ALA A 204 6.77 -4.26 -9.71
CA ALA A 204 6.21 -5.30 -8.85
C ALA A 204 6.87 -5.45 -7.47
N VAL A 205 8.09 -4.95 -7.26
CA VAL A 205 8.73 -5.00 -5.94
C VAL A 205 7.99 -4.21 -4.86
N ASN A 206 7.17 -3.21 -5.27
CA ASN A 206 6.36 -2.41 -4.34
C ASN A 206 5.21 -3.21 -3.69
N TRP A 207 4.82 -4.35 -4.27
CA TRP A 207 3.77 -5.23 -3.74
C TRP A 207 4.20 -6.70 -3.66
N ALA A 208 5.51 -6.94 -3.71
CA ALA A 208 6.06 -8.28 -3.64
C ALA A 208 5.92 -8.90 -2.24
N SER A 209 5.92 -10.23 -2.19
CA SER A 209 6.01 -10.99 -0.95
C SER A 209 7.41 -11.00 -0.34
N GLY A 210 8.44 -10.58 -1.08
CA GLY A 210 9.83 -10.61 -0.62
C GLY A 210 10.26 -12.02 -0.18
N PHE A 211 10.71 -12.17 1.05
CA PHE A 211 11.07 -13.46 1.64
C PHE A 211 9.87 -14.25 2.21
N LEU A 212 8.68 -13.68 2.27
CA LEU A 212 7.47 -14.42 2.58
C LEU A 212 7.08 -15.33 1.38
N PRO A 213 6.33 -16.42 1.61
CA PRO A 213 5.75 -17.22 0.53
C PRO A 213 4.98 -16.37 -0.49
N THR A 214 5.06 -16.77 -1.77
CA THR A 214 4.49 -15.98 -2.87
C THR A 214 2.97 -15.86 -2.84
N THR A 215 2.28 -16.71 -2.07
CA THR A 215 0.84 -16.64 -1.84
C THR A 215 0.37 -15.31 -1.22
N TYR A 216 1.26 -14.59 -0.52
CA TYR A 216 0.96 -13.29 0.12
C TYR A 216 1.25 -12.08 -0.77
N GLN A 217 1.76 -12.32 -1.99
CA GLN A 217 2.07 -11.25 -2.94
C GLN A 217 0.82 -10.51 -3.41
N GLY A 218 0.94 -9.20 -3.64
CA GLY A 218 -0.11 -8.42 -4.26
C GLY A 218 -0.37 -8.84 -5.71
N VAL A 219 -1.64 -9.02 -6.05
CA VAL A 219 -2.08 -9.41 -7.39
C VAL A 219 -2.59 -8.18 -8.13
N PRO A 220 -1.91 -7.77 -9.22
CA PRO A 220 -2.37 -6.63 -10.01
C PRO A 220 -3.63 -7.00 -10.80
N LEU A 221 -4.69 -6.20 -10.64
CA LEU A 221 -5.90 -6.27 -11.43
C LEU A 221 -5.96 -5.09 -12.40
N ARG A 222 -6.40 -5.36 -13.61
CA ARG A 222 -6.72 -4.32 -14.60
C ARG A 222 -8.11 -3.77 -14.34
N GLY A 223 -8.26 -2.47 -14.37
CA GLY A 223 -9.55 -1.80 -14.19
C GLY A 223 -10.49 -1.97 -15.39
N THR A 224 -10.00 -2.47 -16.54
CA THR A 224 -10.79 -2.68 -17.77
C THR A 224 -10.24 -3.86 -18.58
N GLY A 225 -11.07 -4.45 -19.42
CA GLY A 225 -10.73 -5.66 -20.19
C GLY A 225 -10.66 -6.90 -19.31
N GLU A 226 -9.78 -7.83 -19.65
CA GLU A 226 -9.52 -8.97 -18.75
C GLU A 226 -8.86 -8.49 -17.45
N PRO A 227 -9.46 -8.78 -16.28
CA PRO A 227 -8.92 -8.33 -14.98
C PRO A 227 -7.50 -8.83 -14.73
N ILE A 228 -7.22 -10.04 -15.17
CA ILE A 228 -5.89 -10.66 -15.20
C ILE A 228 -5.70 -11.26 -16.58
N LEU A 229 -4.51 -11.09 -17.15
CA LEU A 229 -4.19 -11.66 -18.46
C LEU A 229 -4.31 -13.18 -18.44
N ASN A 230 -4.94 -13.72 -19.49
CA ASN A 230 -5.12 -15.17 -19.67
C ASN A 230 -5.92 -15.84 -18.52
N LEU A 231 -6.79 -15.09 -17.86
CA LEU A 231 -7.68 -15.64 -16.82
C LEU A 231 -8.82 -16.48 -17.43
N THR A 232 -9.28 -16.11 -18.63
CA THR A 232 -10.38 -16.80 -19.29
C THR A 232 -10.01 -18.22 -19.71
N THR A 233 -10.98 -19.13 -19.60
CA THR A 233 -10.80 -20.51 -20.08
C THR A 233 -10.49 -20.52 -21.59
N PRO A 234 -9.43 -21.21 -22.03
CA PRO A 234 -9.09 -21.31 -23.43
C PRO A 234 -10.23 -21.85 -24.28
N PRO A 235 -10.41 -21.37 -25.54
CA PRO A 235 -11.45 -21.89 -26.43
C PRO A 235 -11.38 -23.40 -26.58
N GLY A 236 -12.53 -24.09 -26.51
CA GLY A 236 -12.65 -25.54 -26.65
C GLY A 236 -12.47 -26.34 -25.37
N ILE A 237 -12.16 -25.70 -24.22
CA ILE A 237 -12.13 -26.35 -22.91
C ILE A 237 -13.42 -25.98 -22.16
N SER A 238 -14.16 -27.01 -21.69
CA SER A 238 -15.32 -26.76 -20.83
C SER A 238 -14.88 -26.41 -19.39
N PRO A 239 -15.70 -25.66 -18.62
CA PRO A 239 -15.42 -25.41 -17.20
C PRO A 239 -15.22 -26.70 -16.38
N MET A 240 -15.93 -27.77 -16.74
CA MET A 240 -15.82 -29.07 -16.09
C MET A 240 -14.46 -29.74 -16.40
N ASP A 241 -13.99 -29.67 -17.64
CA ASP A 241 -12.69 -30.26 -18.01
C ASP A 241 -11.54 -29.46 -17.41
N GLN A 242 -11.68 -28.14 -17.34
CA GLN A 242 -10.72 -27.29 -16.64
C GLN A 242 -10.67 -27.64 -15.14
N ARG A 243 -11.81 -27.83 -14.46
CA ARG A 243 -11.86 -28.26 -13.05
C ARG A 243 -11.12 -29.57 -12.87
N LYS A 244 -11.40 -30.58 -13.72
CA LYS A 244 -10.68 -31.87 -13.69
C LYS A 244 -9.19 -31.74 -13.87
N ALA A 245 -8.74 -30.84 -14.77
CA ALA A 245 -7.32 -30.58 -14.97
C ALA A 245 -6.66 -29.98 -13.71
N ILE A 246 -7.32 -29.00 -13.06
CA ILE A 246 -6.86 -28.40 -11.81
C ILE A 246 -6.81 -29.44 -10.68
N ASP A 247 -7.84 -30.29 -10.56
CA ASP A 247 -7.86 -31.39 -9.57
C ASP A 247 -6.71 -32.37 -9.80
N ALA A 248 -6.44 -32.78 -11.04
CA ALA A 248 -5.31 -33.66 -11.37
C ALA A 248 -3.95 -33.03 -11.05
N ILE A 249 -3.78 -31.72 -11.35
CA ILE A 249 -2.57 -30.96 -11.00
C ILE A 249 -2.41 -30.89 -9.48
N ARG A 250 -3.48 -30.63 -8.73
CA ARG A 250 -3.47 -30.65 -7.27
C ARG A 250 -3.02 -32.00 -6.72
N ASP A 251 -3.60 -33.09 -7.20
CA ASP A 251 -3.32 -34.44 -6.70
C ASP A 251 -1.88 -34.86 -6.98
N LEU A 252 -1.33 -34.52 -8.16
CA LEU A 252 0.09 -34.71 -8.48
C LEU A 252 1.01 -33.90 -7.56
N ASN A 253 0.66 -32.63 -7.31
CA ASN A 253 1.43 -31.77 -6.41
C ASN A 253 1.35 -32.26 -4.95
N LEU A 254 0.19 -32.77 -4.47
CA LEU A 254 0.07 -33.36 -3.14
C LEU A 254 0.98 -34.59 -2.97
N THR A 255 1.03 -35.46 -3.97
CA THR A 255 1.97 -36.61 -3.97
C THR A 255 3.42 -36.12 -3.79
N ARG A 256 3.80 -35.10 -4.58
CA ARG A 256 5.16 -34.54 -4.50
C ARG A 256 5.42 -33.79 -3.20
N LEU A 257 4.40 -33.13 -2.62
CA LEU A 257 4.50 -32.47 -1.30
C LEU A 257 4.83 -33.51 -0.21
N VAL A 258 4.16 -34.65 -0.22
CA VAL A 258 4.41 -35.76 0.73
C VAL A 258 5.83 -36.29 0.58
N GLU A 259 6.33 -36.45 -0.67
CA GLU A 259 7.69 -36.95 -0.94
C GLU A 259 8.79 -35.97 -0.53
N THR A 260 8.61 -34.68 -0.77
CA THR A 260 9.67 -33.67 -0.63
C THR A 260 9.55 -32.81 0.62
N GLY A 261 8.34 -32.64 1.15
CA GLY A 261 8.06 -31.71 2.26
C GLY A 261 8.27 -30.22 1.92
N ASP A 262 8.36 -29.87 0.62
CA ASP A 262 8.62 -28.50 0.18
C ASP A 262 7.34 -27.64 0.29
N PRO A 263 7.30 -26.62 1.18
CA PRO A 263 6.10 -25.80 1.39
C PRO A 263 5.71 -24.96 0.17
N GLU A 264 6.61 -24.71 -0.78
CA GLU A 264 6.29 -23.98 -2.02
C GLU A 264 5.36 -24.79 -2.94
N ILE A 265 5.30 -26.10 -2.79
CA ILE A 265 4.33 -26.94 -3.51
C ILE A 265 2.91 -26.63 -3.03
N GLN A 266 2.69 -26.45 -1.72
CA GLN A 266 1.39 -26.04 -1.20
C GLN A 266 1.01 -24.64 -1.70
N THR A 267 1.94 -23.70 -1.73
CA THR A 267 1.75 -22.37 -2.31
C THR A 267 1.29 -22.45 -3.77
N ARG A 268 1.89 -23.36 -4.56
CA ARG A 268 1.51 -23.60 -5.97
C ARG A 268 0.09 -24.15 -6.09
N ILE A 269 -0.28 -25.14 -5.27
CA ILE A 269 -1.65 -25.69 -5.24
C ILE A 269 -2.66 -24.57 -5.00
N ASN A 270 -2.42 -23.75 -3.98
CA ASN A 270 -3.32 -22.65 -3.61
C ASN A 270 -3.39 -21.59 -4.72
N ALA A 271 -2.28 -21.30 -5.41
CA ALA A 271 -2.25 -20.36 -6.52
C ALA A 271 -3.13 -20.84 -7.71
N TYR A 272 -3.09 -22.11 -8.05
CA TYR A 272 -3.96 -22.69 -9.10
C TYR A 272 -5.43 -22.64 -8.71
N GLU A 273 -5.76 -23.01 -7.46
CA GLU A 273 -7.13 -22.93 -6.94
C GLU A 273 -7.64 -21.49 -6.94
N MET A 274 -6.85 -20.53 -6.50
CA MET A 274 -7.21 -19.12 -6.52
C MET A 274 -7.42 -18.63 -7.95
N ALA A 275 -6.52 -18.93 -8.88
CA ALA A 275 -6.66 -18.56 -10.28
C ALA A 275 -7.96 -19.10 -10.90
N TYR A 276 -8.31 -20.35 -10.58
CA TYR A 276 -9.56 -20.96 -11.05
C TYR A 276 -10.81 -20.23 -10.50
N ARG A 277 -10.86 -19.93 -9.19
CA ARG A 277 -11.96 -19.19 -8.57
C ARG A 277 -12.09 -17.78 -9.14
N MET A 278 -10.96 -17.12 -9.39
CA MET A 278 -10.93 -15.78 -9.97
C MET A 278 -11.49 -15.72 -11.39
N GLN A 279 -11.50 -16.81 -12.16
CA GLN A 279 -12.10 -16.84 -13.50
C GLN A 279 -13.57 -16.47 -13.50
N THR A 280 -14.29 -16.81 -12.43
CA THR A 280 -15.71 -16.47 -12.27
C THR A 280 -15.89 -15.15 -11.55
N SER A 281 -15.17 -14.91 -10.45
CA SER A 281 -15.41 -13.77 -9.55
C SER A 281 -14.80 -12.45 -10.03
N ALA A 282 -13.68 -12.50 -10.75
CA ALA A 282 -13.03 -11.27 -11.19
C ALA A 282 -13.76 -10.54 -12.33
N PRO A 283 -14.36 -11.20 -13.34
CA PRO A 283 -15.22 -10.53 -14.32
C PRO A 283 -16.38 -9.80 -13.66
N ASP A 284 -17.11 -10.45 -12.74
CA ASP A 284 -18.22 -9.85 -12.00
C ASP A 284 -17.77 -8.65 -11.14
N LEU A 285 -16.56 -8.70 -10.60
CA LEU A 285 -16.00 -7.60 -9.82
C LEU A 285 -15.81 -6.35 -10.67
N ILE A 286 -15.20 -6.49 -11.88
CA ILE A 286 -14.87 -5.35 -12.73
C ILE A 286 -16.04 -4.84 -13.57
N ASP A 287 -17.09 -5.63 -13.73
CA ASP A 287 -18.31 -5.16 -14.36
C ASP A 287 -19.06 -4.21 -13.44
N ILE A 288 -18.98 -2.92 -13.76
CA ILE A 288 -19.64 -1.84 -13.01
C ILE A 288 -20.95 -1.39 -13.66
N GLN A 289 -21.46 -2.11 -14.69
CA GLN A 289 -22.73 -1.77 -15.34
C GLN A 289 -23.93 -1.92 -14.38
N GLY A 290 -23.80 -2.79 -13.38
CA GLY A 290 -24.81 -2.98 -12.32
C GLY A 290 -24.82 -1.89 -11.24
N GLU A 291 -23.86 -0.95 -11.25
CA GLU A 291 -23.86 0.18 -10.30
C GLU A 291 -24.92 1.22 -10.66
N SER A 292 -25.52 1.84 -9.65
CA SER A 292 -26.53 2.88 -9.89
C SER A 292 -25.92 4.10 -10.55
N LYS A 293 -26.73 4.82 -11.34
CA LYS A 293 -26.29 6.09 -11.91
C LYS A 293 -25.80 7.05 -10.83
N ALA A 294 -26.47 7.09 -9.67
CA ALA A 294 -26.07 7.94 -8.56
C ALA A 294 -24.67 7.58 -8.03
N THR A 295 -24.33 6.28 -7.95
CA THR A 295 -22.99 5.82 -7.58
C THR A 295 -21.95 6.23 -8.63
N LEU A 296 -22.22 6.01 -9.91
CA LEU A 296 -21.29 6.38 -10.98
C LEU A 296 -21.06 7.89 -11.03
N ASP A 297 -22.11 8.70 -10.87
CA ASP A 297 -22.03 10.17 -10.82
C ASP A 297 -21.27 10.65 -9.58
N LEU A 298 -21.46 10.00 -8.42
CA LEU A 298 -20.75 10.32 -7.16
C LEU A 298 -19.23 10.22 -7.35
N TYR A 299 -18.77 9.12 -7.96
CA TYR A 299 -17.35 8.91 -8.23
C TYR A 299 -16.83 9.68 -9.46
N GLY A 300 -17.70 10.17 -10.32
CA GLY A 300 -17.32 10.75 -11.61
C GLY A 300 -16.83 9.69 -12.61
N VAL A 301 -17.35 8.47 -12.55
CA VAL A 301 -16.91 7.35 -13.40
C VAL A 301 -17.56 7.36 -14.76
N ASN A 302 -16.73 7.33 -15.79
CA ASN A 302 -17.16 6.92 -17.13
C ASN A 302 -16.91 5.40 -17.27
N PRO A 303 -17.97 4.57 -17.36
CA PRO A 303 -17.81 3.11 -17.42
C PRO A 303 -16.98 2.59 -18.60
N ALA A 304 -16.91 3.36 -19.68
CA ALA A 304 -16.19 2.98 -20.90
C ALA A 304 -14.67 3.22 -20.82
N GLN A 305 -14.18 3.93 -19.77
CA GLN A 305 -12.79 4.35 -19.71
C GLN A 305 -12.10 3.93 -18.40
N PRO A 306 -10.83 3.50 -18.46
CA PRO A 306 -10.02 3.33 -17.26
C PRO A 306 -9.75 4.69 -16.63
N SER A 307 -9.88 4.79 -15.30
CA SER A 307 -9.63 6.03 -14.57
C SER A 307 -9.29 5.73 -13.11
N PHE A 308 -8.75 6.72 -12.40
CA PHE A 308 -8.60 6.66 -10.95
C PHE A 308 -9.95 6.47 -10.26
N ALA A 309 -10.98 7.17 -10.74
CA ALA A 309 -12.34 7.07 -10.22
C ALA A 309 -12.91 5.65 -10.34
N ARG A 310 -12.72 4.99 -11.49
CA ARG A 310 -13.11 3.59 -11.66
C ARG A 310 -12.37 2.68 -10.68
N ASN A 311 -11.07 2.89 -10.47
CA ASN A 311 -10.28 2.10 -9.53
C ASN A 311 -10.70 2.34 -8.07
N CYS A 312 -11.10 3.55 -7.67
CA CYS A 312 -11.68 3.82 -6.35
C CYS A 312 -13.01 3.03 -6.16
N LEU A 313 -13.88 3.03 -7.17
CA LEU A 313 -15.10 2.24 -7.15
C LEU A 313 -14.80 0.73 -7.04
N LEU A 314 -13.82 0.23 -7.79
CA LEU A 314 -13.37 -1.18 -7.68
C LEU A 314 -12.77 -1.48 -6.31
N ALA A 315 -12.04 -0.55 -5.69
CA ALA A 315 -11.49 -0.74 -4.34
C ALA A 315 -12.62 -0.92 -3.30
N ARG A 316 -13.71 -0.13 -3.39
CA ARG A 316 -14.90 -0.33 -2.56
C ARG A 316 -15.52 -1.71 -2.79
N ARG A 317 -15.70 -2.14 -4.05
CA ARG A 317 -16.26 -3.46 -4.41
C ARG A 317 -15.38 -4.62 -3.94
N LEU A 318 -14.06 -4.44 -3.89
CA LEU A 318 -13.11 -5.41 -3.37
C LEU A 318 -13.28 -5.62 -1.87
N VAL A 319 -13.34 -4.54 -1.08
CA VAL A 319 -13.52 -4.66 0.37
C VAL A 319 -14.90 -5.20 0.74
N GLU A 320 -15.95 -4.90 -0.01
CA GLU A 320 -17.28 -5.52 0.13
C GLU A 320 -17.24 -7.05 -0.04
N ARG A 321 -16.24 -7.57 -0.79
CA ARG A 321 -16.02 -9.00 -1.02
C ARG A 321 -14.94 -9.60 -0.11
N GLY A 322 -14.55 -8.89 0.94
CA GLY A 322 -13.63 -9.37 1.96
C GLY A 322 -12.14 -9.33 1.58
N VAL A 323 -11.77 -8.59 0.53
CA VAL A 323 -10.35 -8.38 0.21
C VAL A 323 -9.70 -7.56 1.32
N ARG A 324 -8.62 -8.08 1.89
CA ARG A 324 -7.98 -7.52 3.09
C ARG A 324 -7.21 -6.24 2.82
N PHE A 325 -6.46 -6.18 1.71
CA PHE A 325 -5.63 -5.05 1.38
C PHE A 325 -5.78 -4.69 -0.10
N VAL A 326 -6.19 -3.45 -0.38
CA VAL A 326 -6.29 -2.90 -1.73
C VAL A 326 -5.34 -1.74 -1.85
N GLN A 327 -4.37 -1.81 -2.76
CA GLN A 327 -3.44 -0.72 -3.02
C GLN A 327 -3.68 -0.16 -4.42
N LEU A 328 -4.06 1.11 -4.49
CA LEU A 328 -4.29 1.83 -5.72
C LEU A 328 -3.16 2.81 -5.96
N TYR A 329 -2.34 2.57 -6.98
CA TYR A 329 -1.31 3.51 -7.41
C TYR A 329 -1.85 4.50 -8.43
N ASP A 330 -1.71 5.79 -8.12
CA ASP A 330 -1.80 6.87 -9.10
C ASP A 330 -0.42 7.50 -9.30
N THR A 331 -0.02 7.79 -10.55
CA THR A 331 1.34 8.21 -10.88
C THR A 331 1.37 9.64 -11.44
N ASN A 332 2.59 10.15 -11.67
CA ASN A 332 2.86 11.50 -12.20
C ASN A 332 2.63 12.65 -11.20
N TRP A 333 2.99 12.43 -9.91
CA TRP A 333 2.98 13.46 -8.88
C TRP A 333 4.33 14.18 -8.74
N ASP A 334 5.25 13.97 -9.68
CA ASP A 334 6.62 14.44 -9.64
C ASP A 334 6.80 15.81 -10.32
N HIS A 335 6.39 16.90 -9.63
CA HIS A 335 6.31 18.24 -10.21
C HIS A 335 7.59 19.06 -9.96
N HIS A 336 8.60 18.89 -10.83
CA HIS A 336 9.88 19.57 -10.79
C HIS A 336 9.98 20.84 -11.65
N GLY A 337 8.91 21.26 -12.33
CA GLY A 337 8.93 22.41 -13.22
C GLY A 337 9.36 22.12 -14.66
N GLY A 338 9.24 20.86 -15.09
CA GLY A 338 9.38 20.48 -16.50
C GLY A 338 8.15 20.81 -17.31
N PRO A 339 8.21 20.66 -18.65
CA PRO A 339 7.10 21.02 -19.55
C PRO A 339 5.82 20.21 -19.30
N THR A 340 5.93 19.01 -18.73
CA THR A 340 4.80 18.10 -18.43
C THR A 340 4.66 17.77 -16.95
N GLU A 341 5.38 18.44 -16.07
CA GLU A 341 5.46 18.16 -14.61
C GLU A 341 5.75 19.46 -13.83
N ASN A 342 4.81 20.39 -13.83
CA ASN A 342 4.92 21.66 -13.11
C ASN A 342 3.73 21.93 -12.19
N LEU A 343 3.93 22.88 -11.27
CA LEU A 343 2.93 23.22 -10.25
C LEU A 343 1.76 24.03 -10.81
N GLU A 344 1.99 24.85 -11.83
CA GLU A 344 0.98 25.79 -12.34
C GLU A 344 -0.13 25.10 -13.14
N LYS A 345 0.23 24.10 -13.95
CA LYS A 345 -0.70 23.44 -14.87
C LYS A 345 -0.94 21.97 -14.52
N HIS A 346 0.12 21.23 -14.24
CA HIS A 346 0.02 19.77 -14.16
C HIS A 346 -0.43 19.29 -12.77
N LEU A 347 -0.07 19.99 -11.70
CA LEU A 347 -0.60 19.67 -10.35
C LEU A 347 -2.11 19.87 -10.27
N PRO A 348 -2.71 21.00 -10.73
CA PRO A 348 -4.17 21.14 -10.77
C PRO A 348 -4.88 20.05 -11.57
N LEU A 349 -4.36 19.65 -12.74
CA LEU A 349 -4.92 18.56 -13.51
C LEU A 349 -4.86 17.22 -12.75
N LYS A 350 -3.76 16.93 -12.06
CA LYS A 350 -3.67 15.72 -11.21
C LYS A 350 -4.64 15.76 -10.05
N CYS A 351 -4.81 16.90 -9.40
CA CYS A 351 -5.81 17.07 -8.34
C CYS A 351 -7.22 16.82 -8.88
N GLN A 352 -7.56 17.38 -10.04
CA GLN A 352 -8.84 17.19 -10.70
C GLN A 352 -9.12 15.71 -11.01
N ASP A 353 -8.10 14.94 -11.44
CA ASP A 353 -8.23 13.52 -11.74
C ASP A 353 -8.62 12.68 -10.51
N ILE A 354 -8.21 13.08 -9.28
CA ILE A 354 -8.33 12.22 -8.10
C ILE A 354 -9.29 12.74 -7.02
N ASP A 355 -9.56 14.02 -6.96
CA ASP A 355 -10.21 14.66 -5.82
C ASP A 355 -11.64 14.15 -5.61
N GLN A 356 -12.48 14.19 -6.67
CA GLN A 356 -13.87 13.73 -6.59
C GLN A 356 -13.95 12.27 -6.15
N ALA A 357 -13.14 11.41 -6.75
CA ALA A 357 -13.19 9.97 -6.50
C ALA A 357 -12.66 9.59 -5.11
N SER A 358 -11.65 10.30 -4.60
CA SER A 358 -11.16 10.13 -3.25
C SER A 358 -12.22 10.46 -2.20
N ALA A 359 -12.89 11.60 -2.36
CA ALA A 359 -14.00 12.00 -1.49
C ALA A 359 -15.22 11.08 -1.64
N ALA A 360 -15.53 10.65 -2.86
CA ALA A 360 -16.62 9.73 -3.14
C ALA A 360 -16.41 8.38 -2.43
N LEU A 361 -15.19 7.86 -2.43
CA LEU A 361 -14.84 6.63 -1.72
C LEU A 361 -15.16 6.72 -0.23
N ILE A 362 -14.80 7.82 0.43
CA ILE A 362 -15.12 8.05 1.84
C ILE A 362 -16.63 8.12 2.06
N LYS A 363 -17.35 8.89 1.23
CA LYS A 363 -18.82 9.03 1.32
C LYS A 363 -19.54 7.70 1.10
N ASP A 364 -19.15 6.94 0.08
CA ASP A 364 -19.79 5.67 -0.27
C ASP A 364 -19.54 4.60 0.80
N LEU A 365 -18.29 4.47 1.28
CA LEU A 365 -17.97 3.58 2.41
C LEU A 365 -18.76 3.96 3.68
N LYS A 366 -18.89 5.24 3.98
CA LYS A 366 -19.67 5.74 5.13
C LYS A 366 -21.15 5.43 4.98
N GLN A 367 -21.77 5.69 3.82
CA GLN A 367 -23.16 5.41 3.53
C GLN A 367 -23.51 3.92 3.61
N ARG A 368 -22.54 3.04 3.30
CA ARG A 368 -22.69 1.59 3.36
C ARG A 368 -22.37 0.99 4.73
N GLY A 369 -21.94 1.80 5.71
CA GLY A 369 -21.47 1.31 7.00
C GLY A 369 -20.15 0.54 6.95
N LEU A 370 -19.35 0.74 5.89
CA LEU A 370 -18.08 0.04 5.68
C LEU A 370 -16.88 0.87 6.17
N LEU A 371 -17.04 2.18 6.36
CA LEU A 371 -15.93 3.06 6.73
C LEU A 371 -15.39 2.75 8.13
N GLU A 372 -16.24 2.31 9.05
CA GLU A 372 -15.83 1.94 10.41
C GLU A 372 -14.83 0.78 10.41
N ASP A 373 -15.00 -0.18 9.50
CA ASP A 373 -14.18 -1.38 9.37
C ASP A 373 -13.08 -1.24 8.30
N THR A 374 -13.06 -0.15 7.53
CA THR A 374 -12.12 0.06 6.42
C THR A 374 -11.24 1.27 6.69
N LEU A 375 -9.93 1.04 6.79
CA LEU A 375 -8.93 2.10 6.86
C LEU A 375 -8.60 2.57 5.44
N VAL A 376 -8.93 3.81 5.12
CA VAL A 376 -8.53 4.47 3.87
C VAL A 376 -7.31 5.34 4.14
N ILE A 377 -6.27 5.19 3.33
CA ILE A 377 -5.01 5.92 3.43
C ILE A 377 -4.76 6.65 2.10
N TRP A 378 -4.36 7.91 2.15
CA TRP A 378 -3.92 8.68 0.99
C TRP A 378 -2.56 9.30 1.27
N GLY A 379 -1.65 9.20 0.32
CA GLY A 379 -0.33 9.85 0.40
C GLY A 379 0.68 9.23 -0.52
N GLY A 380 1.87 9.80 -0.56
CA GLY A 380 3.00 9.36 -1.38
C GLY A 380 4.21 8.97 -0.57
N GLU A 381 5.33 8.79 -1.26
CA GLU A 381 6.59 8.33 -0.67
C GLU A 381 7.37 9.40 0.10
N PHE A 382 7.12 10.69 -0.18
CA PHE A 382 7.69 11.88 0.47
C PHE A 382 6.94 13.12 0.01
N GLY A 383 7.33 14.30 0.49
CA GLY A 383 6.79 15.60 0.12
C GLY A 383 7.72 16.42 -0.78
N ARG A 384 7.49 17.75 -0.76
CA ARG A 384 8.20 18.71 -1.59
C ARG A 384 8.83 19.81 -0.75
N THR A 385 10.01 20.27 -1.18
CA THR A 385 10.75 21.32 -0.49
C THR A 385 10.00 22.66 -0.51
N PRO A 386 10.14 23.50 0.55
CA PRO A 386 9.68 24.88 0.51
C PRO A 386 10.50 25.78 -0.43
N MET A 387 11.56 25.23 -1.05
CA MET A 387 12.34 25.89 -2.08
C MET A 387 11.86 25.48 -3.47
N GLY A 388 11.91 26.42 -4.41
CA GLY A 388 11.55 26.17 -5.80
C GLY A 388 12.72 25.61 -6.62
N GLU A 389 12.39 24.76 -7.57
CA GLU A 389 13.19 24.52 -8.75
C GLU A 389 12.59 25.32 -9.91
N VAL A 390 13.39 26.20 -10.50
CA VAL A 390 13.01 26.94 -11.69
C VAL A 390 13.71 26.32 -12.89
N ARG A 391 12.93 25.68 -13.74
CA ARG A 391 13.39 25.09 -15.01
C ARG A 391 12.72 25.83 -16.17
N GLU A 392 11.91 25.16 -16.98
CA GLU A 392 11.06 25.80 -17.98
C GLU A 392 9.80 26.41 -17.34
N SER A 393 9.39 25.88 -16.18
CA SER A 393 8.31 26.37 -15.33
C SER A 393 8.62 26.05 -13.88
N THR A 394 7.71 26.32 -12.95
CA THR A 394 7.96 26.20 -11.52
C THR A 394 7.67 24.80 -10.99
N GLY A 395 8.56 24.30 -10.15
CA GLY A 395 8.43 23.03 -9.42
C GLY A 395 9.13 23.06 -8.07
N ARG A 396 9.06 21.94 -7.37
CA ARG A 396 9.75 21.73 -6.09
C ARG A 396 10.54 20.44 -6.11
N ASN A 397 11.64 20.43 -5.35
CA ASN A 397 12.46 19.24 -5.16
C ASN A 397 11.83 18.27 -4.16
N HIS A 398 12.38 17.06 -4.05
CA HIS A 398 11.97 16.04 -3.08
C HIS A 398 12.30 16.48 -1.65
N HIS A 399 11.39 16.20 -0.72
CA HIS A 399 11.55 16.51 0.69
C HIS A 399 11.09 15.38 1.58
N ILE A 400 11.96 14.98 2.53
CA ILE A 400 11.73 13.83 3.41
C ILE A 400 11.43 14.20 4.85
N ASP A 401 11.74 15.42 5.26
CA ASP A 401 11.65 15.84 6.67
C ASP A 401 10.23 16.30 7.08
N ALA A 402 9.39 16.60 6.08
CA ALA A 402 7.98 16.92 6.29
C ALA A 402 7.15 16.64 5.03
N PHE A 403 6.06 15.91 5.18
CA PHE A 403 5.03 15.74 4.14
C PHE A 403 3.69 15.38 4.77
N THR A 404 2.63 15.41 3.97
CA THR A 404 1.27 15.16 4.45
C THR A 404 0.73 13.86 3.89
N MET A 405 0.10 13.09 4.77
CA MET A 405 -0.80 12.00 4.43
C MET A 405 -2.14 12.22 5.13
N TRP A 406 -3.21 11.61 4.66
CA TRP A 406 -4.43 11.54 5.42
C TRP A 406 -4.97 10.11 5.52
N PHE A 407 -5.74 9.90 6.59
CA PHE A 407 -6.35 8.63 6.94
C PHE A 407 -7.84 8.85 7.21
N ALA A 408 -8.68 7.86 6.92
CA ALA A 408 -10.10 7.89 7.25
C ALA A 408 -10.62 6.51 7.63
N GLY A 409 -11.57 6.45 8.54
CA GLY A 409 -12.20 5.19 8.97
C GLY A 409 -11.26 4.25 9.72
N GLY A 410 -11.67 2.99 9.88
CA GLY A 410 -10.85 1.93 10.49
C GLY A 410 -10.30 2.26 11.88
N GLY A 411 -11.00 3.10 12.67
CA GLY A 411 -10.62 3.45 14.03
C GLY A 411 -9.61 4.60 14.16
N VAL A 412 -9.31 5.35 13.08
CA VAL A 412 -8.62 6.64 13.22
C VAL A 412 -9.58 7.71 13.72
N ARG A 413 -9.06 8.70 14.48
CA ARG A 413 -9.86 9.82 14.95
C ARG A 413 -10.22 10.73 13.79
N PRO A 414 -11.51 10.91 13.47
CA PRO A 414 -11.94 11.78 12.39
C PRO A 414 -11.84 13.25 12.79
N GLY A 415 -11.73 14.14 11.80
CA GLY A 415 -11.76 15.57 11.98
C GLY A 415 -10.59 16.17 12.77
N ILE A 416 -9.39 15.60 12.64
CA ILE A 416 -8.20 16.14 13.29
C ILE A 416 -7.08 16.41 12.27
N THR A 417 -6.24 17.39 12.64
CA THR A 417 -4.90 17.56 12.04
C THR A 417 -3.87 17.14 13.08
N PHE A 418 -3.11 16.08 12.78
CA PHE A 418 -2.08 15.52 13.65
C PHE A 418 -0.70 16.02 13.23
N GLY A 419 0.07 16.47 14.22
CA GLY A 419 1.41 16.98 14.05
C GLY A 419 1.46 18.35 13.36
N LYS A 420 2.63 18.98 13.45
CA LYS A 420 2.89 20.28 12.83
C LYS A 420 4.25 20.34 12.18
N THR A 421 4.32 21.18 11.17
CA THR A 421 5.56 21.59 10.51
C THR A 421 5.92 23.03 10.93
N ASP A 422 7.18 23.41 10.75
CA ASP A 422 7.63 24.78 11.01
C ASP A 422 6.96 25.81 10.07
N GLU A 423 7.28 27.08 10.25
CA GLU A 423 6.67 28.19 9.52
C GLU A 423 6.83 28.12 7.99
N LEU A 424 7.86 27.43 7.53
CA LEU A 424 8.13 27.22 6.11
C LEU A 424 7.67 25.85 5.58
N GLY A 425 7.24 24.94 6.47
CA GLY A 425 6.91 23.56 6.11
C GLY A 425 8.13 22.71 5.80
N PHE A 426 9.26 23.04 6.39
CA PHE A 426 10.53 22.38 6.15
C PHE A 426 10.77 21.19 7.09
N ASN A 427 10.48 21.33 8.38
CA ASN A 427 10.65 20.27 9.35
C ASN A 427 9.34 19.94 10.06
N ALA A 428 9.10 18.66 10.34
CA ALA A 428 8.11 18.25 11.32
C ALA A 428 8.63 18.60 12.73
N ILE A 429 7.92 19.49 13.43
CA ILE A 429 8.31 20.05 14.73
C ILE A 429 7.47 19.56 15.91
N GLU A 430 6.26 19.05 15.65
CA GLU A 430 5.40 18.42 16.65
C GLU A 430 4.93 17.05 16.11
N ASP A 431 4.89 16.04 16.98
CA ASP A 431 4.33 14.71 16.70
C ASP A 431 4.83 14.11 15.37
N ARG A 432 6.15 14.09 15.18
CA ARG A 432 6.78 13.58 13.97
C ARG A 432 6.39 12.12 13.72
N ALA A 433 5.76 11.83 12.59
CA ALA A 433 5.30 10.51 12.17
C ALA A 433 6.24 9.92 11.11
N HIS A 434 7.19 9.09 11.54
CA HIS A 434 8.08 8.40 10.61
C HIS A 434 7.34 7.24 9.91
N VAL A 435 7.80 6.84 8.72
CA VAL A 435 7.21 5.72 7.94
C VAL A 435 6.99 4.46 8.79
N HIS A 436 7.94 4.11 9.67
CA HIS A 436 7.79 2.95 10.55
C HIS A 436 6.69 3.13 11.60
N ASP A 437 6.42 4.36 12.05
CA ASP A 437 5.35 4.67 13.00
C ASP A 437 3.99 4.55 12.32
N LEU A 438 3.89 5.00 11.06
CA LEU A 438 2.71 4.80 10.23
C LEU A 438 2.44 3.30 10.03
N HIS A 439 3.46 2.50 9.72
CA HIS A 439 3.33 1.04 9.62
C HIS A 439 2.88 0.40 10.93
N ALA A 440 3.48 0.79 12.05
CA ALA A 440 3.10 0.28 13.38
C ALA A 440 1.64 0.60 13.69
N THR A 441 1.19 1.83 13.36
CA THR A 441 -0.17 2.30 13.58
C THR A 441 -1.18 1.55 12.69
N ILE A 442 -0.89 1.37 11.40
CA ILE A 442 -1.74 0.59 10.48
C ILE A 442 -1.90 -0.85 10.98
N LEU A 443 -0.80 -1.51 11.36
CA LEU A 443 -0.86 -2.87 11.89
C LEU A 443 -1.64 -2.94 13.20
N HIS A 444 -1.47 -1.98 14.11
CA HIS A 444 -2.22 -1.88 15.35
C HIS A 444 -3.73 -1.76 15.11
N LEU A 445 -4.17 -0.91 14.18
CA LEU A 445 -5.57 -0.77 13.80
C LEU A 445 -6.17 -2.10 13.29
N LEU A 446 -5.37 -2.90 12.61
CA LEU A 446 -5.74 -4.25 12.13
C LEU A 446 -5.69 -5.33 13.23
N GLY A 447 -5.38 -4.95 14.48
CA GLY A 447 -5.25 -5.91 15.59
C GLY A 447 -3.96 -6.72 15.58
N ILE A 448 -2.95 -6.27 14.85
CA ILE A 448 -1.62 -6.88 14.76
C ILE A 448 -0.64 -6.14 15.65
N ASP A 449 0.03 -6.87 16.52
CA ASP A 449 1.22 -6.35 17.23
C ASP A 449 2.42 -6.42 16.29
N HIS A 450 2.86 -5.25 15.78
CA HIS A 450 3.96 -5.15 14.84
C HIS A 450 5.31 -5.65 15.37
N LYS A 451 5.45 -5.79 16.69
CA LYS A 451 6.66 -6.33 17.35
C LYS A 451 6.64 -7.86 17.41
N LYS A 452 5.44 -8.48 17.41
CA LYS A 452 5.25 -9.93 17.49
C LYS A 452 5.05 -10.60 16.11
N LEU A 453 4.52 -9.87 15.12
CA LEU A 453 4.38 -10.42 13.77
C LEU A 453 5.76 -10.48 13.11
N THR A 454 6.39 -11.63 13.18
CA THR A 454 7.73 -11.88 12.63
C THR A 454 7.74 -13.05 11.65
N PHE A 455 8.74 -13.07 10.79
CA PHE A 455 9.05 -14.20 9.92
C PHE A 455 10.55 -14.52 9.98
N ARG A 456 10.86 -15.80 10.24
CA ARG A 456 12.24 -16.29 10.33
C ARG A 456 12.83 -16.47 8.95
N PHE A 457 13.84 -15.67 8.60
CA PHE A 457 14.54 -15.77 7.33
C PHE A 457 16.05 -15.63 7.54
N GLN A 458 16.84 -16.54 6.97
CA GLN A 458 18.30 -16.55 7.09
C GLN A 458 18.83 -16.35 8.52
N GLY A 459 18.18 -16.99 9.51
CA GLY A 459 18.63 -16.96 10.90
C GLY A 459 18.16 -15.74 11.74
N ARG A 460 17.48 -14.75 11.12
CA ARG A 460 16.93 -13.57 11.79
C ARG A 460 15.41 -13.58 11.73
N ASP A 461 14.74 -13.09 12.80
CA ASP A 461 13.33 -12.80 12.80
C ASP A 461 13.11 -11.39 12.29
N PHE A 462 12.47 -11.29 11.13
CA PHE A 462 12.14 -10.01 10.47
C PHE A 462 10.71 -9.59 10.78
N ARG A 463 10.48 -8.30 10.84
CA ARG A 463 9.16 -7.65 10.92
C ARG A 463 9.11 -6.45 10.00
N LEU A 464 7.90 -5.97 9.64
CA LEU A 464 7.71 -4.82 8.74
C LEU A 464 8.43 -3.56 9.22
N THR A 465 8.37 -3.28 10.51
CA THR A 465 8.94 -2.07 11.13
C THR A 465 10.43 -2.21 11.49
N ASP A 466 11.07 -3.32 11.15
CA ASP A 466 12.44 -3.67 11.53
C ASP A 466 12.66 -3.48 13.05
N VAL A 467 13.59 -2.63 13.48
CA VAL A 467 13.83 -2.32 14.91
C VAL A 467 13.10 -1.07 15.39
N HIS A 468 12.33 -0.43 14.52
CA HIS A 468 11.69 0.87 14.73
C HIS A 468 10.16 0.73 14.89
N GLY A 469 9.47 1.86 14.89
CA GLY A 469 8.03 2.01 14.85
C GLY A 469 7.40 2.11 16.23
N GLU A 470 6.69 3.21 16.44
CA GLU A 470 5.83 3.43 17.59
C GLU A 470 4.40 3.70 17.12
N VAL A 471 3.42 3.19 17.83
CA VAL A 471 2.00 3.41 17.50
C VAL A 471 1.63 4.85 17.83
N LEU A 472 1.09 5.57 16.87
CA LEU A 472 0.67 6.97 17.01
C LEU A 472 -0.72 7.03 17.69
N HIS A 473 -0.79 6.75 18.99
CA HIS A 473 -2.04 6.64 19.74
C HIS A 473 -2.92 7.89 19.67
N ALA A 474 -2.35 9.08 19.53
CA ALA A 474 -3.11 10.32 19.41
C ALA A 474 -3.91 10.43 18.10
N MET A 475 -3.59 9.63 17.09
CA MET A 475 -4.39 9.50 15.86
C MET A 475 -5.59 8.54 16.01
N LEU A 476 -5.70 7.79 17.11
CA LEU A 476 -6.70 6.74 17.29
C LEU A 476 -7.95 7.28 18.00
N ALA A 477 -9.14 6.77 17.58
CA ALA A 477 -10.43 7.10 18.17
C ALA A 477 -10.70 6.36 19.50
#